data_8f1300fa35e0596f7b0bbe8a2f88ccf7
#
_entry.id   8f1300fa35e0596f7b0bbe8a2f88ccf7
#
_cell.length_a   1.000
_cell.length_b   1.000
_cell.length_c   1.000
_cell.angle_alpha   90.00
_cell.angle_beta   90.00
_cell.angle_gamma   90.00
#
_symmetry.space_group_name_H-M   'P 1'
#
loop_
_entity.id
_entity.type
_entity.pdbx_description
1 polymer ?
#
loop_
_entity_poly.entity_id
_entity_poly.type
_entity_poly.pdbx_seq_one_letter_code
_entity_poly.pdbx_strand_id
1 'polypeptide(L)'
;MVTEGILETLTVDDLQEQHKAYARIIGIENMVKLSEIFGGSSFYIPKKQELVKNRVFRAISEEYDGTNIRELCMKYDVAESTVYKVVKEQISRGTRKNIPGQMSFADYNI
;
A
#
# COMPACT_ATOMS: atom_id res chain seq x y z
N MET A 1 12.92 -0.34 -33.05
CA MET A 1 11.56 -0.14 -33.22
C MET A 1 11.19 1.28 -33.24
N VAL A 2 10.20 1.57 -33.95
CA VAL A 2 9.75 2.94 -34.06
C VAL A 2 9.16 3.47 -32.79
N THR A 3 8.94 2.60 -31.81
CA THR A 3 8.25 3.06 -30.63
C THR A 3 9.05 4.05 -29.79
N GLU A 4 10.35 3.98 -29.80
CA GLU A 4 11.12 4.88 -28.95
C GLU A 4 10.99 6.35 -29.31
N GLY A 5 11.08 6.66 -30.58
CA GLY A 5 10.91 8.04 -30.99
C GLY A 5 9.50 8.55 -30.71
N ILE A 6 8.53 7.67 -30.84
CA ILE A 6 7.15 8.03 -30.59
C ILE A 6 6.92 8.26 -29.10
N LEU A 7 7.55 7.45 -28.24
CA LEU A 7 7.38 7.62 -26.83
C LEU A 7 7.85 8.98 -26.33
N GLU A 8 8.84 9.54 -26.98
CA GLU A 8 9.35 10.84 -26.58
C GLU A 8 8.36 11.97 -26.82
N THR A 9 7.46 11.77 -27.77
CA THR A 9 6.48 12.81 -28.09
C THR A 9 5.07 12.42 -27.68
N LEU A 10 4.94 11.30 -26.97
CA LEU A 10 3.63 10.81 -26.55
C LEU A 10 3.00 11.77 -25.55
N THR A 11 1.72 12.05 -25.71
CA THR A 11 1.00 12.91 -24.78
C THR A 11 -0.19 12.15 -24.23
N VAL A 12 -0.76 12.67 -23.16
CA VAL A 12 -1.94 12.05 -22.56
C VAL A 12 -3.07 11.92 -23.57
N ASP A 13 -3.22 12.92 -24.41
CA ASP A 13 -4.31 12.91 -25.39
C ASP A 13 -4.17 11.81 -26.43
N ASP A 14 -2.99 11.29 -26.60
CA ASP A 14 -2.78 10.20 -27.57
C ASP A 14 -3.24 8.86 -27.02
N LEU A 15 -3.50 8.78 -25.73
CA LEU A 15 -3.86 7.51 -25.12
C LEU A 15 -5.32 7.16 -25.33
N GLN A 16 -5.63 5.88 -25.14
CA GLN A 16 -7.02 5.45 -25.15
C GLN A 16 -7.69 6.02 -23.90
N GLU A 17 -8.98 6.23 -23.98
CA GLU A 17 -9.72 6.87 -22.90
C GLU A 17 -9.48 6.25 -21.53
N GLN A 18 -9.44 4.95 -21.49
CA GLN A 18 -9.27 4.28 -20.21
C GLN A 18 -7.91 4.53 -19.57
N HIS A 19 -6.92 4.89 -20.39
CA HIS A 19 -5.59 5.13 -19.84
C HIS A 19 -5.35 6.60 -19.53
N LYS A 20 -6.15 7.48 -20.11
CA LYS A 20 -5.98 8.91 -19.87
C LYS A 20 -6.16 9.28 -18.42
N ALA A 21 -7.12 8.64 -17.75
CA ALA A 21 -7.39 8.95 -16.35
C ALA A 21 -6.16 8.67 -15.49
N TYR A 22 -5.49 7.56 -15.74
CA TYR A 22 -4.30 7.20 -14.98
C TYR A 22 -3.16 8.17 -15.30
N ALA A 23 -2.96 8.44 -16.56
CA ALA A 23 -1.86 9.28 -16.99
C ALA A 23 -1.98 10.72 -16.50
N ARG A 24 -3.21 11.20 -16.32
CA ARG A 24 -3.41 12.53 -15.77
C ARG A 24 -2.96 12.62 -14.32
N ILE A 25 -3.07 11.51 -13.61
CA ILE A 25 -2.69 11.48 -12.20
C ILE A 25 -1.19 11.29 -12.04
N ILE A 26 -0.62 10.36 -12.76
CA ILE A 26 0.78 10.00 -12.55
C ILE A 26 1.75 10.60 -13.56
N GLY A 27 1.22 11.20 -14.62
CA GLY A 27 2.06 11.76 -15.66
C GLY A 27 2.38 10.76 -16.73
N ILE A 28 2.63 11.26 -17.93
CA ILE A 28 2.87 10.39 -19.09
C ILE A 28 4.16 9.58 -18.92
N GLU A 29 5.17 10.15 -18.31
CA GLU A 29 6.43 9.45 -18.14
C GLU A 29 6.27 8.23 -17.26
N ASN A 30 5.53 8.40 -16.17
CA ASN A 30 5.29 7.28 -15.26
C ASN A 30 4.36 6.25 -15.87
N MET A 31 3.43 6.70 -16.71
CA MET A 31 2.54 5.79 -17.40
C MET A 31 3.36 4.90 -18.33
N VAL A 32 4.34 5.46 -19.02
CA VAL A 32 5.21 4.71 -19.90
C VAL A 32 6.02 3.70 -19.08
N LYS A 33 6.54 4.12 -17.92
CA LYS A 33 7.30 3.22 -17.06
C LYS A 33 6.46 2.05 -16.59
N LEU A 34 5.21 2.32 -16.20
CA LEU A 34 4.32 1.27 -15.78
C LEU A 34 4.10 0.29 -16.91
N SER A 35 3.93 0.81 -18.13
CA SER A 35 3.71 -0.02 -19.29
C SER A 35 4.92 -0.88 -19.59
N GLU A 36 6.11 -0.33 -19.40
CA GLU A 36 7.33 -1.07 -19.65
C GLU A 36 7.53 -2.20 -18.65
N ILE A 37 7.18 -1.96 -17.41
CA ILE A 37 7.38 -2.94 -16.36
C ILE A 37 6.25 -3.94 -16.26
N PHE A 38 5.02 -3.47 -16.36
CA PHE A 38 3.85 -4.29 -16.15
C PHE A 38 2.97 -4.47 -17.39
N GLY A 39 3.48 -4.10 -18.56
CA GLY A 39 2.67 -4.14 -19.77
C GLY A 39 2.07 -5.51 -20.00
N GLY A 40 0.83 -5.53 -20.38
CA GLY A 40 0.13 -6.77 -20.63
C GLY A 40 -0.41 -7.45 -19.39
N SER A 41 -0.11 -6.92 -18.21
CA SER A 41 -0.59 -7.50 -16.96
C SER A 41 -1.83 -6.76 -16.47
N SER A 42 -2.54 -7.41 -15.58
CA SER A 42 -3.63 -6.76 -14.88
C SER A 42 -3.31 -6.77 -13.41
N PHE A 43 -3.62 -5.71 -12.72
CA PHE A 43 -3.44 -5.72 -11.28
C PHE A 43 -4.52 -4.85 -10.62
N TYR A 44 -4.79 -5.17 -9.40
CA TYR A 44 -5.83 -4.51 -8.64
C TYR A 44 -5.25 -3.29 -7.95
N ILE A 45 -5.94 -2.18 -8.03
CA ILE A 45 -5.55 -0.99 -7.30
C ILE A 45 -6.43 -0.91 -6.06
N PRO A 46 -5.86 -1.03 -4.88
CA PRO A 46 -6.67 -1.08 -3.66
C PRO A 46 -7.26 0.26 -3.31
N LYS A 47 -8.31 0.23 -2.52
CA LYS A 47 -8.89 1.44 -1.98
C LYS A 47 -7.88 2.03 -1.02
N LYS A 48 -8.01 3.31 -0.76
CA LYS A 48 -7.07 4.01 0.12
C LYS A 48 -6.95 3.32 1.48
N GLN A 49 -8.06 2.84 2.03
CA GLN A 49 -8.03 2.18 3.32
C GLN A 49 -7.17 0.92 3.30
N GLU A 50 -7.20 0.18 2.20
CA GLU A 50 -6.38 -1.01 2.08
C GLU A 50 -4.92 -0.64 1.87
N LEU A 51 -4.70 0.44 1.16
CA LEU A 51 -3.36 0.89 0.86
C LEU A 51 -2.59 1.23 2.13
N VAL A 52 -3.27 1.83 3.10
CA VAL A 52 -2.63 2.27 4.33
C VAL A 52 -2.78 1.28 5.48
N LYS A 53 -3.41 0.16 5.23
CA LYS A 53 -3.77 -0.79 6.28
C LYS A 53 -2.59 -1.21 7.16
N ASN A 54 -1.51 -1.61 6.57
CA ASN A 54 -0.38 -2.08 7.35
C ASN A 54 0.25 -0.96 8.17
N ARG A 55 0.23 0.24 7.62
CA ARG A 55 0.76 1.38 8.35
C ARG A 55 -0.12 1.71 9.56
N VAL A 56 -1.44 1.61 9.38
CA VAL A 56 -2.38 1.85 10.47
C VAL A 56 -2.18 0.79 11.55
N PHE A 57 -2.02 -0.46 11.16
CA PHE A 57 -1.83 -1.53 12.13
C PHE A 57 -0.53 -1.29 12.92
N ARG A 58 0.51 -0.84 12.25
CA ARG A 58 1.77 -0.54 12.93
C ARG A 58 1.59 0.60 13.92
N ALA A 59 0.83 1.64 13.52
CA ALA A 59 0.59 2.77 14.40
C ALA A 59 -0.20 2.34 15.64
N ILE A 60 -1.18 1.46 15.46
CA ILE A 60 -1.95 0.94 16.58
C ILE A 60 -1.03 0.17 17.52
N SER A 61 -0.14 -0.64 16.98
CA SER A 61 0.80 -1.38 17.81
C SER A 61 1.70 -0.45 18.60
N GLU A 62 2.14 0.61 17.97
CA GLU A 62 3.05 1.55 18.62
C GLU A 62 2.36 2.39 19.68
N GLU A 63 1.10 2.69 19.48
CA GLU A 63 0.37 3.58 20.39
C GLU A 63 -0.41 2.87 21.49
N TYR A 64 -0.55 1.57 21.40
CA TYR A 64 -1.30 0.83 22.41
C TYR A 64 -0.57 0.87 23.73
N ASP A 65 -1.26 1.27 24.78
CA ASP A 65 -0.67 1.39 26.11
C ASP A 65 -1.32 0.45 27.13
N GLY A 66 -2.16 -0.44 26.69
CA GLY A 66 -2.83 -1.41 27.57
C GLY A 66 -4.23 -1.00 27.95
N THR A 67 -4.61 0.25 27.75
CA THR A 67 -5.93 0.73 28.18
C THR A 67 -6.66 1.53 27.12
N ASN A 68 -5.99 1.87 26.03
CA ASN A 68 -6.55 2.84 25.07
C ASN A 68 -7.19 2.25 23.83
N ILE A 69 -7.75 1.06 23.95
CA ILE A 69 -8.34 0.39 22.78
C ILE A 69 -9.41 1.26 22.12
N ARG A 70 -10.31 1.84 22.91
CA ARG A 70 -11.36 2.64 22.33
C ARG A 70 -10.83 3.88 21.63
N GLU A 71 -9.83 4.48 22.20
CA GLU A 71 -9.26 5.66 21.60
C GLU A 71 -8.64 5.33 20.26
N LEU A 72 -7.98 4.18 20.18
CA LEU A 72 -7.37 3.75 18.92
C LEU A 72 -8.42 3.42 17.89
N CYS A 73 -9.54 2.82 18.30
CA CYS A 73 -10.63 2.54 17.40
C CYS A 73 -11.15 3.83 16.77
N MET A 74 -11.32 4.85 17.58
CA MET A 74 -11.84 6.11 17.09
C MET A 74 -10.82 6.84 16.24
N LYS A 75 -9.58 6.81 16.65
CA LYS A 75 -8.54 7.54 15.94
C LYS A 75 -8.30 6.99 14.54
N TYR A 76 -8.31 5.67 14.43
CA TYR A 76 -8.01 5.03 13.14
C TYR A 76 -9.23 4.47 12.44
N ASP A 77 -10.40 4.70 13.01
CA ASP A 77 -11.67 4.25 12.41
C ASP A 77 -11.63 2.75 12.12
N VAL A 78 -11.32 1.97 13.12
CA VAL A 78 -11.31 0.52 13.01
C VAL A 78 -12.14 -0.08 14.13
N ALA A 79 -12.57 -1.31 13.94
CA ALA A 79 -13.37 -1.99 14.94
C ALA A 79 -12.48 -2.45 16.10
N GLU A 80 -13.08 -2.65 17.27
CA GLU A 80 -12.35 -3.13 18.43
C GLU A 80 -11.70 -4.48 18.13
N SER A 81 -12.38 -5.33 17.38
CA SER A 81 -11.83 -6.63 17.04
C SER A 81 -10.55 -6.51 16.26
N THR A 82 -10.44 -5.47 15.43
CA THR A 82 -9.23 -5.22 14.67
C THR A 82 -8.09 -4.81 15.61
N VAL A 83 -8.39 -3.94 16.57
CA VAL A 83 -7.37 -3.50 17.51
C VAL A 83 -6.90 -4.69 18.36
N TYR A 84 -7.84 -5.50 18.84
CA TYR A 84 -7.47 -6.67 19.63
C TYR A 84 -6.58 -7.61 18.83
N LYS A 85 -6.88 -7.80 17.57
CA LYS A 85 -6.11 -8.69 16.72
C LYS A 85 -4.69 -8.17 16.56
N VAL A 86 -4.56 -6.88 16.29
CA VAL A 86 -3.25 -6.26 16.09
C VAL A 86 -2.44 -6.32 17.38
N VAL A 87 -3.09 -6.02 18.50
CA VAL A 87 -2.42 -6.00 19.78
C VAL A 87 -1.99 -7.40 20.17
N LYS A 88 -2.83 -8.38 19.90
CA LYS A 88 -2.50 -9.76 20.21
C LYS A 88 -1.26 -10.20 19.45
N GLU A 89 -1.16 -9.80 18.18
CA GLU A 89 -0.01 -10.12 17.39
C GLU A 89 1.22 -9.43 17.95
N GLN A 90 1.05 -8.20 18.41
CA GLN A 90 2.14 -7.45 18.98
C GLN A 90 2.66 -8.14 20.23
N ILE A 91 1.78 -8.59 21.09
CA ILE A 91 2.17 -9.27 22.31
C ILE A 91 2.88 -10.56 21.95
N SER A 92 2.35 -11.26 20.99
CA SER A 92 2.93 -12.52 20.56
C SER A 92 4.32 -12.30 20.02
N ARG A 93 4.54 -11.19 19.34
CA ARG A 93 5.84 -10.90 18.81
C ARG A 93 6.74 -10.22 19.81
N GLY A 94 6.16 -9.71 20.86
CA GLY A 94 6.91 -8.98 21.87
C GLY A 94 8.09 -9.75 22.38
N THR A 95 7.95 -11.05 22.49
CA THR A 95 9.04 -11.87 22.99
C THR A 95 10.12 -12.05 21.96
N ARG A 96 9.83 -11.77 20.72
CA ARG A 96 10.79 -11.94 19.66
C ARG A 96 11.15 -10.68 18.94
N LYS A 97 10.67 -9.57 19.42
CA LYS A 97 10.90 -8.36 18.69
C LYS A 97 12.35 -7.96 18.65
N ASN A 98 13.17 -8.56 19.44
CA ASN A 98 14.57 -8.19 19.43
C ASN A 98 15.29 -9.00 18.39
N ILE A 99 14.62 -9.90 17.76
CA ILE A 99 15.24 -10.70 16.75
C ILE A 99 15.11 -9.93 15.45
N PRO A 100 16.21 -9.49 14.96
CA PRO A 100 16.19 -8.69 13.76
C PRO A 100 15.69 -9.53 12.62
N GLY A 101 15.45 -8.96 11.60
CA GLY A 101 15.07 -9.70 10.47
C GLY A 101 13.77 -10.34 10.65
N GLN A 102 13.29 -10.30 11.76
CA GLN A 102 12.09 -10.83 12.05
C GLN A 102 11.25 -10.33 11.07
N MET A 103 11.62 -9.44 10.53
CA MET A 103 10.97 -8.86 9.61
C MET A 103 10.58 -9.70 8.65
N SER A 104 11.01 -10.76 8.87
CA SER A 104 10.46 -11.73 8.10
C SER A 104 9.03 -11.50 7.97
N PHE A 105 8.49 -10.74 8.80
CA PHE A 105 7.11 -10.65 8.67
C PHE A 105 6.86 -9.85 7.48
N ALA A 106 7.85 -9.29 6.95
CA ALA A 106 7.63 -8.54 5.76
C ALA A 106 7.30 -9.59 4.74
N ASP A 107 7.69 -10.78 5.05
CA ASP A 107 7.46 -11.80 4.11
C ASP A 107 6.01 -12.08 3.97
N TYR A 108 5.27 -11.97 4.99
CA TYR A 108 3.94 -12.38 4.82
C TYR A 108 3.16 -11.22 4.34
N ASN A 109 3.79 -10.20 4.01
CA ASN A 109 3.03 -9.11 3.52
C ASN A 109 2.94 -9.39 2.09
N ILE A 110 3.63 -10.31 1.66
CA ILE A 110 3.70 -10.54 0.25
C ILE A 110 2.58 -11.40 -0.25
#